data_5bc788a441a56120585447c85fcb60f8
#
_entry.id   5bc788a441a56120585447c85fcb60f8
#
_cell.length_a   1.000
_cell.length_b   1.000
_cell.length_c   1.000
_cell.angle_alpha   90.00
_cell.angle_beta   90.00
_cell.angle_gamma   90.00
#
_symmetry.space_group_name_H-M   'P 1'
#
loop_
_entity.id
_entity.type
_entity.pdbx_description
1 polymer ?
#
loop_
_entity_poly.entity_id
_entity_poly.type
_entity_poly.pdbx_seq_one_letter_code
_entity_poly.pdbx_strand_id
1 'polypeptide(L)'
;MSKFCVKKPFFVLVAVIVVLIIGGVSLSKMQTDLLPDMEVPYLIVVTTEPGASPEKVETDVTKPMENALGVISGVKNVTSTSSENYGIVMLEFADDTDMDSALVKVSNALDSVDFPDGCGKPNTMELSMDMMATMYASINYDGKNIKGLTTFSKEVVEPYIERQDGV
;
A
#
# COMPACT_ATOMS: atom_id res chain seq x y z
N MET A 1 -28.45 4.77 44.91
CA MET A 1 -27.29 5.53 44.40
C MET A 1 -27.36 7.02 44.76
N SER A 2 -28.46 7.71 44.69
CA SER A 2 -28.60 9.15 44.97
C SER A 2 -28.17 9.59 46.38
N LYS A 3 -28.48 8.80 47.44
CA LYS A 3 -28.07 9.14 48.84
C LYS A 3 -26.56 9.08 49.07
N PHE A 4 -25.80 8.33 48.28
CA PHE A 4 -24.34 8.26 48.39
C PHE A 4 -23.69 9.50 47.77
N CYS A 5 -24.18 9.95 46.62
CA CYS A 5 -23.68 11.14 45.93
C CYS A 5 -23.89 12.41 46.78
N VAL A 6 -25.01 12.53 47.48
CA VAL A 6 -25.31 13.69 48.34
C VAL A 6 -24.45 13.69 49.59
N LYS A 7 -24.07 12.52 50.14
CA LYS A 7 -23.26 12.41 51.35
C LYS A 7 -21.75 12.62 51.13
N LYS A 8 -21.24 12.46 49.87
CA LYS A 8 -19.82 12.62 49.57
C LYS A 8 -19.61 13.41 48.25
N PRO A 9 -19.89 14.72 48.26
CA PRO A 9 -19.85 15.54 47.04
C PRO A 9 -18.44 15.59 46.43
N PHE A 10 -17.36 15.54 47.22
CA PHE A 10 -15.99 15.48 46.70
C PHE A 10 -15.69 14.25 45.87
N PHE A 11 -16.25 13.09 46.25
CA PHE A 11 -16.05 11.87 45.47
C PHE A 11 -16.73 11.95 44.10
N VAL A 12 -17.91 12.56 44.06
CA VAL A 12 -18.65 12.76 42.81
C VAL A 12 -17.90 13.73 41.90
N LEU A 13 -17.36 14.81 42.44
CA LEU A 13 -16.58 15.80 41.69
C LEU A 13 -15.33 15.15 41.08
N VAL A 14 -14.57 14.36 41.83
CA VAL A 14 -13.41 13.62 41.30
C VAL A 14 -13.81 12.64 40.22
N ALA A 15 -14.89 11.88 40.42
CA ALA A 15 -15.39 10.95 39.43
C ALA A 15 -15.77 11.64 38.10
N VAL A 16 -16.42 12.80 38.17
CA VAL A 16 -16.76 13.61 36.99
C VAL A 16 -15.50 14.08 36.25
N ILE A 17 -14.51 14.60 36.99
CA ILE A 17 -13.24 15.05 36.40
C ILE A 17 -12.52 13.88 35.69
N VAL A 18 -12.47 12.70 36.31
CA VAL A 18 -11.86 11.51 35.71
C VAL A 18 -12.56 11.12 34.41
N VAL A 19 -13.91 11.12 34.41
CA VAL A 19 -14.68 10.82 33.18
C VAL A 19 -14.43 11.85 32.09
N LEU A 20 -14.34 13.14 32.43
CA LEU A 20 -14.02 14.20 31.45
C LEU A 20 -12.62 14.06 30.89
N ILE A 21 -11.63 13.71 31.71
CA ILE A 21 -10.25 13.49 31.24
C ILE A 21 -10.20 12.27 30.30
N ILE A 22 -10.81 11.15 30.70
CA ILE A 22 -10.86 9.95 29.86
C ILE A 22 -11.60 10.24 28.55
N GLY A 23 -12.73 10.94 28.60
CA GLY A 23 -13.48 11.34 27.41
C GLY A 23 -12.68 12.26 26.48
N GLY A 24 -11.96 13.24 27.03
CA GLY A 24 -11.11 14.14 26.27
C GLY A 24 -9.94 13.42 25.59
N VAL A 25 -9.27 12.51 26.32
CA VAL A 25 -8.19 11.69 25.76
C VAL A 25 -8.71 10.72 24.69
N SER A 26 -9.89 10.13 24.90
CA SER A 26 -10.53 9.24 23.92
C SER A 26 -10.86 9.97 22.63
N LEU A 27 -11.44 11.18 22.71
CA LEU A 27 -11.74 12.00 21.55
C LEU A 27 -10.47 12.41 20.79
N SER A 28 -9.39 12.77 21.50
CA SER A 28 -8.11 13.14 20.87
C SER A 28 -7.39 11.97 20.20
N LYS A 29 -7.73 10.73 20.56
CA LYS A 29 -7.15 9.52 19.98
C LYS A 29 -8.08 8.82 18.98
N MET A 30 -9.26 9.37 18.72
CA MET A 30 -10.10 8.86 17.64
C MET A 30 -9.42 9.12 16.31
N GLN A 31 -9.15 8.05 15.60
CA GLN A 31 -8.76 8.12 14.20
C GLN A 31 -9.95 8.65 13.40
N THR A 32 -9.70 9.68 12.61
CA THR A 32 -10.70 10.31 11.75
C THR A 32 -10.62 9.85 10.30
N ASP A 33 -9.88 8.75 10.08
CA ASP A 33 -9.73 8.18 8.75
C ASP A 33 -11.05 7.61 8.25
N LEU A 34 -11.39 7.96 7.02
CA LEU A 34 -12.64 7.56 6.37
C LEU A 34 -12.70 6.05 6.10
N LEU A 35 -11.52 5.42 5.96
CA LEU A 35 -11.35 3.99 5.77
C LEU A 35 -10.44 3.47 6.89
N PRO A 36 -10.81 2.37 7.56
CA PRO A 36 -9.89 1.71 8.47
C PRO A 36 -8.68 1.21 7.68
N ASP A 37 -7.51 1.17 8.32
CA ASP A 37 -6.31 0.52 7.78
C ASP A 37 -6.64 -0.96 7.49
N MET A 38 -7.07 -1.23 6.26
CA MET A 38 -7.29 -2.59 5.79
C MET A 38 -6.04 -3.03 5.07
N GLU A 39 -5.31 -3.94 5.68
CA GLU A 39 -4.25 -4.67 4.99
C GLU A 39 -4.92 -5.51 3.90
N VAL A 40 -4.66 -5.18 2.66
CA VAL A 40 -5.17 -5.92 1.51
C VAL A 40 -4.15 -7.02 1.24
N PRO A 41 -4.50 -8.31 1.40
CA PRO A 41 -3.54 -9.41 1.32
C PRO A 41 -3.15 -9.73 -0.14
N TYR A 42 -2.64 -8.72 -0.85
CA TYR A 42 -2.19 -8.83 -2.24
C TYR A 42 -0.75 -8.40 -2.39
N LEU A 43 0.05 -9.23 -3.08
CA LEU A 43 1.36 -8.87 -3.60
C LEU A 43 1.32 -8.77 -5.12
N ILE A 44 1.96 -7.76 -5.66
CA ILE A 44 2.12 -7.56 -7.09
C ILE A 44 3.60 -7.72 -7.45
N VAL A 45 3.87 -8.55 -8.43
CA VAL A 45 5.20 -8.74 -8.98
C VAL A 45 5.19 -8.22 -10.42
N VAL A 46 6.10 -7.30 -10.72
CA VAL A 46 6.26 -6.73 -12.06
C VAL A 46 7.65 -7.07 -12.58
N THR A 47 7.71 -7.61 -13.79
CA THR A 47 8.97 -7.90 -14.50
C THR A 47 8.92 -7.33 -15.89
N THR A 48 9.99 -6.73 -16.37
CA THR A 48 10.07 -6.14 -17.70
C THR A 48 10.87 -7.03 -18.64
N GLU A 49 10.44 -7.15 -19.90
CA GLU A 49 11.15 -7.78 -21.00
C GLU A 49 11.08 -6.85 -22.23
N PRO A 50 12.01 -5.89 -22.36
CA PRO A 50 11.95 -4.91 -23.43
C PRO A 50 11.99 -5.52 -24.83
N GLY A 51 11.08 -5.13 -25.72
CA GLY A 51 10.97 -5.60 -27.09
C GLY A 51 10.21 -6.92 -27.26
N ALA A 52 9.69 -7.51 -26.17
CA ALA A 52 8.93 -8.75 -26.25
C ALA A 52 7.44 -8.49 -26.52
N SER A 53 6.84 -9.36 -27.38
CA SER A 53 5.39 -9.41 -27.56
C SER A 53 4.69 -9.99 -26.32
N PRO A 54 3.38 -9.78 -26.14
CA PRO A 54 2.65 -10.35 -25.00
C PRO A 54 2.76 -11.88 -24.90
N GLU A 55 2.77 -12.60 -26.01
CA GLU A 55 2.90 -14.06 -26.03
C GLU A 55 4.31 -14.51 -25.61
N LYS A 56 5.33 -13.70 -25.94
CA LYS A 56 6.71 -13.97 -25.49
C LYS A 56 6.84 -13.70 -24.01
N VAL A 57 6.33 -12.57 -23.52
CA VAL A 57 6.29 -12.23 -22.08
C VAL A 57 5.54 -13.31 -21.30
N GLU A 58 4.42 -13.84 -21.82
CA GLU A 58 3.70 -14.94 -21.19
C GLU A 58 4.59 -16.17 -21.00
N THR A 59 5.32 -16.55 -22.03
CA THR A 59 6.13 -17.77 -22.03
C THR A 59 7.39 -17.62 -21.18
N ASP A 60 8.06 -16.49 -21.31
CA ASP A 60 9.41 -16.27 -20.76
C ASP A 60 9.39 -15.66 -19.34
N VAL A 61 8.29 -14.97 -19.01
CA VAL A 61 8.20 -14.21 -17.75
C VAL A 61 7.03 -14.68 -16.87
N THR A 62 5.78 -14.57 -17.35
CA THR A 62 4.62 -14.77 -16.45
C THR A 62 4.41 -16.23 -16.09
N LYS A 63 4.51 -17.18 -17.02
CA LYS A 63 4.39 -18.61 -16.72
C LYS A 63 5.45 -19.14 -15.76
N PRO A 64 6.75 -18.84 -15.91
CA PRO A 64 7.76 -19.18 -14.92
C PRO A 64 7.46 -18.60 -13.53
N MET A 65 7.03 -17.34 -13.45
CA MET A 65 6.63 -16.70 -12.19
C MET A 65 5.40 -17.38 -11.57
N GLU A 66 4.34 -17.63 -12.33
CA GLU A 66 3.14 -18.33 -11.84
C GLU A 66 3.48 -19.69 -11.24
N ASN A 67 4.32 -20.47 -11.94
CA ASN A 67 4.73 -21.80 -11.46
C ASN A 67 5.53 -21.72 -10.16
N ALA A 68 6.41 -20.73 -10.02
CA ALA A 68 7.22 -20.56 -8.81
C ALA A 68 6.41 -20.01 -7.64
N LEU A 69 5.47 -19.09 -7.92
CA LEU A 69 4.71 -18.38 -6.91
C LEU A 69 3.44 -19.13 -6.46
N GLY A 70 2.84 -19.92 -7.36
CA GLY A 70 1.61 -20.67 -7.05
C GLY A 70 1.77 -21.79 -6.03
N VAL A 71 3.00 -22.21 -5.72
CA VAL A 71 3.28 -23.24 -4.72
C VAL A 71 3.57 -22.67 -3.32
N ILE A 72 3.59 -21.34 -3.19
CA ILE A 72 3.87 -20.68 -1.91
C ILE A 72 2.70 -20.89 -0.94
N SER A 73 3.03 -21.31 0.26
CA SER A 73 2.04 -21.53 1.31
C SER A 73 1.34 -20.20 1.71
N GLY A 74 0.04 -20.20 1.72
CA GLY A 74 -0.81 -19.03 2.03
C GLY A 74 -1.39 -18.33 0.79
N VAL A 75 -0.92 -18.65 -0.42
CA VAL A 75 -1.48 -18.15 -1.67
C VAL A 75 -2.84 -18.80 -1.92
N LYS A 76 -3.90 -18.00 -2.07
CA LYS A 76 -5.24 -18.42 -2.44
C LYS A 76 -5.44 -18.42 -3.96
N ASN A 77 -4.94 -17.37 -4.61
CA ASN A 77 -5.12 -17.18 -6.04
C ASN A 77 -3.90 -16.50 -6.67
N VAL A 78 -3.61 -16.84 -7.92
CA VAL A 78 -2.56 -16.22 -8.73
C VAL A 78 -3.22 -15.74 -10.02
N THR A 79 -3.07 -14.47 -10.32
CA THR A 79 -3.57 -13.87 -11.57
C THR A 79 -2.40 -13.21 -12.27
N SER A 80 -2.24 -13.46 -13.56
CA SER A 80 -1.19 -12.82 -14.36
C SER A 80 -1.75 -12.01 -15.51
N THR A 81 -0.98 -11.04 -15.93
CA THR A 81 -1.24 -10.24 -17.12
C THR A 81 0.05 -10.05 -17.88
N SER A 82 0.06 -10.49 -19.15
CA SER A 82 1.18 -10.32 -20.06
C SER A 82 0.87 -9.18 -21.03
N SER A 83 1.71 -8.17 -21.05
CA SER A 83 1.61 -7.01 -21.94
C SER A 83 2.89 -6.88 -22.76
N GLU A 84 2.87 -6.01 -23.77
CA GLU A 84 4.08 -5.70 -24.53
C GLU A 84 5.14 -5.08 -23.57
N ASN A 85 6.33 -5.67 -23.54
CA ASN A 85 7.50 -5.29 -22.74
C ASN A 85 7.41 -5.58 -21.23
N TYR A 86 6.33 -6.07 -20.67
CA TYR A 86 6.25 -6.38 -19.24
C TYR A 86 5.19 -7.43 -18.89
N GLY A 87 5.45 -8.16 -17.81
CA GLY A 87 4.50 -9.06 -17.17
C GLY A 87 4.21 -8.65 -15.75
N ILE A 88 2.96 -8.84 -15.33
CA ILE A 88 2.49 -8.62 -13.96
C ILE A 88 1.92 -9.92 -13.43
N VAL A 89 2.30 -10.31 -12.22
CA VAL A 89 1.66 -11.40 -11.48
C VAL A 89 1.14 -10.84 -10.16
N MET A 90 -0.13 -11.03 -9.92
CA MET A 90 -0.82 -10.65 -8.70
C MET A 90 -1.10 -11.90 -7.87
N LEU A 91 -0.71 -11.89 -6.62
CA LEU A 91 -0.91 -12.94 -5.64
C LEU A 91 -1.93 -12.49 -4.60
N GLU A 92 -2.97 -13.28 -4.40
CA GLU A 92 -3.93 -13.12 -3.32
C GLU A 92 -3.59 -14.10 -2.21
N PHE A 93 -3.40 -13.60 -1.01
CA PHE A 93 -3.11 -14.40 0.18
C PHE A 93 -4.34 -14.60 1.06
N ALA A 94 -4.24 -15.49 2.02
CA ALA A 94 -5.24 -15.64 3.06
C ALA A 94 -5.21 -14.43 4.02
N ASP A 95 -6.38 -14.02 4.54
CA ASP A 95 -6.54 -12.82 5.37
C ASP A 95 -5.76 -12.87 6.70
N ASP A 96 -5.33 -14.07 7.12
CA ASP A 96 -4.52 -14.32 8.31
C ASP A 96 -3.02 -14.46 7.98
N THR A 97 -2.61 -14.17 6.75
CA THR A 97 -1.21 -14.30 6.32
C THR A 97 -0.42 -13.06 6.76
N ASP A 98 0.73 -13.30 7.40
CA ASP A 98 1.72 -12.26 7.66
C ASP A 98 2.38 -11.84 6.33
N MET A 99 2.05 -10.62 5.87
CA MET A 99 2.47 -10.12 4.56
C MET A 99 3.97 -9.86 4.48
N ASP A 100 4.63 -9.49 5.58
CA ASP A 100 6.09 -9.35 5.63
C ASP A 100 6.79 -10.69 5.34
N SER A 101 6.32 -11.75 5.99
CA SER A 101 6.82 -13.11 5.73
C SER A 101 6.48 -13.60 4.33
N ALA A 102 5.31 -13.24 3.79
CA ALA A 102 4.91 -13.57 2.43
C ALA A 102 5.81 -12.88 1.40
N LEU A 103 6.12 -11.60 1.59
CA LEU A 103 7.02 -10.82 0.74
C LEU A 103 8.41 -11.47 0.63
N VAL A 104 8.98 -11.90 1.77
CA VAL A 104 10.27 -12.59 1.80
C VAL A 104 10.21 -13.93 1.06
N LYS A 105 9.15 -14.72 1.24
CA LYS A 105 8.97 -16.01 0.53
C LYS A 105 8.84 -15.80 -0.98
N VAL A 106 8.07 -14.81 -1.40
CA VAL A 106 7.89 -14.45 -2.82
C VAL A 106 9.23 -14.01 -3.43
N SER A 107 9.98 -13.14 -2.75
CA SER A 107 11.29 -12.69 -3.22
C SER A 107 12.26 -13.86 -3.38
N ASN A 108 12.35 -14.75 -2.39
CA ASN A 108 13.21 -15.95 -2.46
C ASN A 108 12.79 -16.92 -3.58
N ALA A 109 11.48 -17.05 -3.82
CA ALA A 109 10.98 -17.91 -4.90
C ALA A 109 11.34 -17.31 -6.28
N LEU A 110 11.23 -15.99 -6.43
CA LEU A 110 11.59 -15.28 -7.66
C LEU A 110 13.09 -15.33 -7.95
N ASP A 111 13.95 -15.29 -6.93
CA ASP A 111 15.39 -15.41 -7.06
C ASP A 111 15.81 -16.79 -7.64
N SER A 112 14.94 -17.78 -7.53
CA SER A 112 15.17 -19.14 -8.09
C SER A 112 14.64 -19.31 -9.51
N VAL A 113 13.94 -18.32 -10.06
CA VAL A 113 13.42 -18.36 -11.43
C VAL A 113 14.48 -17.89 -12.41
N ASP A 114 14.80 -18.72 -13.39
CA ASP A 114 15.68 -18.36 -14.49
C ASP A 114 14.91 -17.57 -15.54
N PHE A 115 15.22 -16.29 -15.65
CA PHE A 115 14.69 -15.42 -16.70
C PHE A 115 15.67 -15.32 -17.87
N PRO A 116 15.17 -15.15 -19.11
CA PRO A 116 16.02 -14.93 -20.27
C PRO A 116 16.87 -13.68 -20.14
N ASP A 117 18.01 -13.66 -20.87
CA ASP A 117 18.86 -12.48 -20.95
C ASP A 117 18.09 -11.26 -21.49
N GLY A 118 18.22 -10.15 -20.76
CA GLY A 118 17.54 -8.89 -21.11
C GLY A 118 16.25 -8.61 -20.31
N CYS A 119 15.77 -9.58 -19.55
CA CYS A 119 14.67 -9.34 -18.59
C CYS A 119 15.15 -8.47 -17.43
N GLY A 120 14.29 -7.58 -16.98
CA GLY A 120 14.50 -6.82 -15.74
C GLY A 120 14.36 -7.73 -14.52
N LYS A 121 14.96 -7.32 -13.41
CA LYS A 121 14.74 -8.02 -12.13
C LYS A 121 13.27 -7.87 -11.71
N PRO A 122 12.64 -8.95 -11.21
CA PRO A 122 11.30 -8.87 -10.63
C PRO A 122 11.27 -7.83 -9.51
N ASN A 123 10.29 -6.96 -9.56
CA ASN A 123 10.00 -6.00 -8.49
C ASN A 123 8.71 -6.41 -7.80
N THR A 124 8.80 -6.74 -6.52
CA THR A 124 7.66 -7.13 -5.70
C THR A 124 7.23 -5.94 -4.86
N MET A 125 5.94 -5.65 -4.87
CA MET A 125 5.34 -4.60 -4.05
C MET A 125 4.05 -5.10 -3.41
N GLU A 126 3.82 -4.69 -2.19
CA GLU A 126 2.58 -4.93 -1.47
C GLU A 126 1.52 -3.92 -1.92
N LEU A 127 0.30 -4.39 -2.10
CA LEU A 127 -0.84 -3.51 -2.39
C LEU A 127 -1.37 -2.97 -1.06
N SER A 128 -0.97 -1.75 -0.71
CA SER A 128 -1.49 -1.01 0.45
C SER A 128 -2.56 0.00 0.02
N MET A 129 -3.55 0.21 0.89
CA MET A 129 -4.51 1.32 0.71
C MET A 129 -3.83 2.69 0.74
N ASP A 130 -2.67 2.81 1.37
CA ASP A 130 -1.85 4.04 1.38
C ASP A 130 -1.33 4.42 -0.02
N MET A 131 -1.30 3.45 -0.96
CA MET A 131 -0.99 3.74 -2.37
C MET A 131 -2.12 4.45 -3.11
N MET A 132 -3.31 4.51 -2.53
CA MET A 132 -4.41 5.28 -3.11
C MET A 132 -4.20 6.76 -2.84
N ALA A 133 -4.04 7.53 -3.93
CA ALA A 133 -3.87 8.96 -3.81
C ALA A 133 -5.08 9.59 -3.10
N THR A 134 -4.85 10.22 -1.97
CA THR A 134 -5.87 10.94 -1.19
C THR A 134 -6.37 12.17 -1.95
N MET A 135 -5.53 12.74 -2.84
CA MET A 135 -5.85 13.92 -3.63
C MET A 135 -5.17 13.87 -5.00
N TYR A 136 -5.92 14.23 -6.03
CA TYR A 136 -5.38 14.46 -7.37
C TYR A 136 -5.38 15.95 -7.66
N ALA A 137 -4.21 16.53 -7.91
CA ALA A 137 -4.06 17.92 -8.32
C ALA A 137 -3.59 18.01 -9.78
N SER A 138 -4.28 18.79 -10.61
CA SER A 138 -3.85 19.06 -11.98
C SER A 138 -3.19 20.43 -12.05
N ILE A 139 -1.99 20.48 -12.65
CA ILE A 139 -1.25 21.72 -12.84
C ILE A 139 -1.27 22.06 -14.33
N ASN A 140 -1.82 23.22 -14.67
CA ASN A 140 -1.79 23.73 -16.04
C ASN A 140 -1.04 25.07 -16.06
N TYR A 141 -0.20 25.28 -17.05
CA TYR A 141 0.56 26.52 -17.22
C TYR A 141 0.68 26.87 -18.70
N ASP A 142 0.09 27.99 -19.10
CA ASP A 142 0.18 28.50 -20.47
C ASP A 142 1.62 28.97 -20.78
N GLY A 143 2.21 28.43 -21.83
CA GLY A 143 3.51 28.88 -22.35
C GLY A 143 4.73 28.05 -21.96
N LYS A 144 4.60 26.96 -21.19
CA LYS A 144 5.69 26.00 -20.94
C LYS A 144 5.43 24.65 -21.58
N ASN A 145 6.49 24.01 -22.09
CA ASN A 145 6.39 22.63 -22.54
C ASN A 145 6.27 21.65 -21.35
N ILE A 146 5.82 20.43 -21.59
CA ILE A 146 5.60 19.38 -20.57
C ILE A 146 6.84 19.18 -19.69
N LYS A 147 8.04 19.21 -20.27
CA LYS A 147 9.29 19.03 -19.51
C LYS A 147 9.53 20.17 -18.50
N GLY A 148 9.26 21.41 -18.88
CA GLY A 148 9.38 22.56 -17.97
C GLY A 148 8.33 22.54 -16.86
N LEU A 149 7.13 22.03 -17.15
CA LEU A 149 6.06 21.86 -16.16
C LEU A 149 6.40 20.74 -15.15
N THR A 150 6.95 19.63 -15.63
CA THR A 150 7.38 18.52 -14.76
C THR A 150 8.51 18.96 -13.82
N THR A 151 9.49 19.73 -14.32
CA THR A 151 10.57 20.27 -13.47
C THR A 151 10.02 21.21 -12.41
N PHE A 152 9.12 22.11 -12.79
CA PHE A 152 8.47 23.03 -11.85
C PHE A 152 7.64 22.28 -10.80
N SER A 153 6.90 21.24 -11.19
CA SER A 153 6.12 20.43 -10.26
C SER A 153 7.04 19.75 -9.22
N LYS A 154 8.13 19.12 -9.67
CA LYS A 154 9.05 18.39 -8.78
C LYS A 154 9.91 19.28 -7.89
N GLU A 155 10.32 20.46 -8.39
CA GLU A 155 11.26 21.30 -7.66
C GLU A 155 10.56 22.33 -6.76
N VAL A 156 9.32 22.69 -7.06
CA VAL A 156 8.60 23.76 -6.35
C VAL A 156 7.33 23.26 -5.67
N VAL A 157 6.49 22.53 -6.40
CA VAL A 157 5.14 22.17 -5.90
C VAL A 157 5.22 21.01 -4.91
N GLU A 158 5.92 19.93 -5.27
CA GLU A 158 6.07 18.74 -4.44
C GLU A 158 6.70 19.06 -3.07
N PRO A 159 7.86 19.75 -2.96
CA PRO A 159 8.43 20.10 -1.66
C PRO A 159 7.61 21.09 -0.85
N TYR A 160 6.75 21.89 -1.52
CA TYR A 160 5.86 22.81 -0.83
C TYR A 160 4.68 22.08 -0.19
N ILE A 161 4.14 21.09 -0.86
CA ILE A 161 3.02 20.26 -0.36
C ILE A 161 3.51 19.35 0.77
N GLU A 162 4.66 18.66 0.61
CA GLU A 162 5.24 17.77 1.61
C GLU A 162 5.59 18.43 2.95
N ARG A 163 5.74 19.77 2.96
CA ARG A 163 6.01 20.54 4.18
C ARG A 163 4.76 20.92 4.97
N GLN A 164 3.58 20.62 4.45
CA GLN A 164 2.35 20.92 5.17
C GLN A 164 2.06 19.85 6.22
N ASP A 165 1.64 20.28 7.41
CA ASP A 165 1.25 19.35 8.48
C ASP A 165 0.04 18.50 8.02
N GLY A 166 0.19 17.18 7.99
CA GLY A 166 -0.86 16.24 7.62
C GLY A 166 -0.79 15.70 6.19
N VAL A 167 0.33 15.91 5.48
CA VAL A 167 0.64 15.30 4.17
C VAL A 167 1.79 14.33 4.33
#